data_3b6081e9a4426436345de0f24387525b
#
_entry.id   3b6081e9a4426436345de0f24387525b
#
_cell.length_a   1.000
_cell.length_b   1.000
_cell.length_c   1.000
_cell.angle_alpha   90.00
_cell.angle_beta   90.00
_cell.angle_gamma   90.00
#
_symmetry.space_group_name_H-M   'P 1'
#
loop_
_entity.id
_entity.type
_entity.pdbx_description
1 polymer ?
#
loop_
_entity_poly.entity_id
_entity_poly.type
_entity_poly.pdbx_seq_one_letter_code
_entity_poly.pdbx_strand_id
1 'polypeptide(L)'
;SIPHRKYIVGDANIDFLTFSGHKMLGPTGIGICYINKKWLNKIKPYRVGGGMNANVCATSFTYADGPDKFEGGTPNLAGIIGLGAALKYLDKIGWDKIHQHELELKKYADKKFAELKNIEYYSKPGKFPILFFNLKTLNAQDLAAYLANKGFIVRSGVSCVKMSPVITEVEGAVRASLYLYNTRKDIDKLVDALKKYKKGAELDHVVF
;
A
#
# COMPACT_ATOMS: atom_id res chain seq x y z
N SER A 1 -3.49 -2.01 -4.71
CA SER A 1 -3.54 -2.86 -5.94
C SER A 1 -2.70 -2.31 -7.09
N ILE A 2 -2.62 -1.01 -7.32
CA ILE A 2 -1.84 -0.43 -8.43
C ILE A 2 -0.36 -0.90 -8.43
N PRO A 3 0.39 -0.91 -7.31
CA PRO A 3 1.79 -1.32 -7.34
C PRO A 3 2.00 -2.82 -7.62
N HIS A 4 0.96 -3.64 -7.61
CA HIS A 4 1.06 -5.11 -7.70
C HIS A 4 0.74 -5.68 -9.08
N ARG A 5 0.12 -4.91 -9.96
CA ARG A 5 -0.22 -5.31 -11.34
C ARG A 5 -0.54 -4.10 -12.21
N LYS A 6 -0.39 -4.26 -13.51
CA LYS A 6 -0.78 -3.26 -14.49
C LYS A 6 -2.32 -3.16 -14.58
N TYR A 7 -2.81 -1.93 -14.68
CA TYR A 7 -4.22 -1.63 -14.94
C TYR A 7 -4.34 -0.81 -16.22
N ILE A 8 -5.24 -1.19 -17.08
CA ILE A 8 -5.65 -0.39 -18.22
C ILE A 8 -7.01 0.20 -17.87
N VAL A 9 -7.05 1.50 -17.61
CA VAL A 9 -8.25 2.17 -17.07
C VAL A 9 -9.45 2.09 -17.99
N GLY A 10 -9.24 2.04 -19.32
CA GLY A 10 -10.29 1.84 -20.30
C GLY A 10 -10.96 0.46 -20.19
N ASP A 11 -10.16 -0.60 -20.12
CA ASP A 11 -10.67 -1.98 -20.03
C ASP A 11 -11.41 -2.24 -18.70
N ALA A 12 -10.99 -1.58 -17.64
CA ALA A 12 -11.60 -1.70 -16.32
C ALA A 12 -12.84 -0.79 -16.13
N ASN A 13 -13.21 0.00 -17.14
CA ASN A 13 -14.30 0.98 -17.10
C ASN A 13 -14.22 1.92 -15.88
N ILE A 14 -13.00 2.39 -15.58
CA ILE A 14 -12.72 3.23 -14.41
C ILE A 14 -12.94 4.70 -14.77
N ASP A 15 -13.77 5.40 -14.02
CA ASP A 15 -14.00 6.81 -14.16
C ASP A 15 -13.04 7.68 -13.32
N PHE A 16 -12.71 7.21 -12.11
CA PHE A 16 -11.80 7.89 -11.20
C PHE A 16 -10.83 6.88 -10.58
N LEU A 17 -9.55 7.21 -10.57
CA LEU A 17 -8.52 6.39 -9.94
C LEU A 17 -7.50 7.27 -9.24
N THR A 18 -7.23 6.98 -7.98
CA THR A 18 -6.19 7.67 -7.21
C THR A 18 -5.20 6.68 -6.61
N PHE A 19 -3.93 7.04 -6.60
CA PHE A 19 -2.91 6.26 -5.93
C PHE A 19 -1.70 7.10 -5.52
N SER A 20 -0.94 6.60 -4.55
CA SER A 20 0.21 7.29 -3.97
C SER A 20 1.52 6.78 -4.56
N GLY A 21 2.42 7.69 -4.90
CA GLY A 21 3.73 7.37 -5.49
C GLY A 21 4.62 6.54 -4.56
N HIS A 22 4.62 6.83 -3.25
CA HIS A 22 5.45 6.11 -2.28
C HIS A 22 5.12 4.61 -2.16
N LYS A 23 3.94 4.15 -2.59
CA LYS A 23 3.59 2.72 -2.65
C LYS A 23 4.06 2.03 -3.93
N MET A 24 4.66 2.80 -4.85
CA MET A 24 5.16 2.34 -6.15
C MET A 24 6.66 2.62 -6.29
N LEU A 25 7.42 2.53 -5.20
CA LEU A 25 8.85 2.87 -5.13
C LEU A 25 9.18 4.33 -5.48
N GLY A 26 8.16 5.17 -5.61
CA GLY A 26 8.30 6.61 -5.86
C GLY A 26 8.47 7.42 -4.58
N PRO A 27 8.72 8.72 -4.70
CA PRO A 27 8.84 9.62 -3.56
C PRO A 27 7.55 9.76 -2.75
N THR A 28 7.69 10.20 -1.49
CA THR A 28 6.57 10.73 -0.70
C THR A 28 6.12 12.08 -1.26
N GLY A 29 4.91 12.52 -0.89
CA GLY A 29 4.39 13.83 -1.28
C GLY A 29 3.92 13.94 -2.74
N ILE A 30 3.86 12.82 -3.47
CA ILE A 30 3.33 12.75 -4.84
C ILE A 30 2.32 11.62 -5.00
N GLY A 31 1.28 11.85 -5.77
CA GLY A 31 0.28 10.87 -6.14
C GLY A 31 -0.36 11.21 -7.48
N ILE A 32 -1.12 10.30 -8.01
CA ILE A 32 -1.84 10.46 -9.28
C ILE A 32 -3.34 10.43 -9.02
N CYS A 33 -4.07 11.33 -9.67
CA CYS A 33 -5.51 11.29 -9.82
C CYS A 33 -5.85 11.18 -11.30
N TYR A 34 -6.36 10.03 -11.71
CA TYR A 34 -6.92 9.85 -13.05
C TYR A 34 -8.40 10.21 -13.03
N ILE A 35 -8.83 11.00 -14.00
CA ILE A 35 -10.23 11.34 -14.24
C ILE A 35 -10.55 11.03 -15.69
N ASN A 36 -11.57 10.23 -15.94
CA ASN A 36 -12.03 9.92 -17.30
C ASN A 36 -12.48 11.22 -18.01
N LYS A 37 -12.06 11.40 -19.24
CA LYS A 37 -12.30 12.61 -20.05
C LYS A 37 -13.76 13.07 -20.05
N LYS A 38 -14.73 12.14 -20.02
CA LYS A 38 -16.18 12.47 -19.99
C LYS A 38 -16.60 13.27 -18.75
N TRP A 39 -15.77 13.26 -17.67
CA TRP A 39 -16.03 13.96 -16.42
C TRP A 39 -15.25 15.26 -16.29
N LEU A 40 -14.12 15.42 -16.98
CA LEU A 40 -13.25 16.60 -16.84
C LEU A 40 -14.01 17.91 -16.97
N ASN A 41 -14.91 18.05 -17.94
CA ASN A 41 -15.70 19.27 -18.15
C ASN A 41 -16.90 19.41 -17.23
N LYS A 42 -17.32 18.33 -16.54
CA LYS A 42 -18.49 18.33 -15.65
C LYS A 42 -18.12 18.63 -14.19
N ILE A 43 -16.85 18.43 -13.83
CA ILE A 43 -16.37 18.60 -12.45
C ILE A 43 -15.71 19.97 -12.33
N LYS A 44 -16.08 20.70 -11.26
CA LYS A 44 -15.43 21.95 -10.88
C LYS A 44 -14.34 21.67 -9.83
N PRO A 45 -13.21 22.38 -9.86
CA PRO A 45 -12.24 22.33 -8.78
C PRO A 45 -12.86 22.74 -7.45
N TYR A 46 -12.49 22.05 -6.38
CA TYR A 46 -12.89 22.43 -5.02
C TYR A 46 -12.01 23.56 -4.46
N ARG A 47 -10.75 23.61 -4.88
CA ARG A 47 -9.80 24.67 -4.51
C ARG A 47 -9.31 25.34 -5.77
N VAL A 48 -8.96 26.61 -5.65
CA VAL A 48 -8.40 27.41 -6.74
C VAL A 48 -7.00 27.89 -6.37
N GLY A 49 -6.14 28.07 -7.38
CA GLY A 49 -4.76 28.52 -7.20
C GLY A 49 -4.17 29.00 -8.51
N GLY A 50 -2.94 29.49 -8.46
CA GLY A 50 -2.22 29.96 -9.65
C GLY A 50 -2.09 28.86 -10.71
N GLY A 51 -2.24 29.22 -11.97
CA GLY A 51 -2.14 28.30 -13.12
C GLY A 51 -3.41 27.55 -13.48
N MET A 52 -4.43 27.53 -12.63
CA MET A 52 -5.68 26.81 -12.87
C MET A 52 -6.68 27.55 -13.79
N ASN A 53 -6.41 28.78 -14.15
CA ASN A 53 -7.29 29.67 -14.90
C ASN A 53 -6.75 29.98 -16.29
N ALA A 54 -7.66 30.01 -17.27
CA ALA A 54 -7.37 30.45 -18.62
C ALA A 54 -7.40 31.99 -18.75
N ASN A 55 -8.43 32.62 -18.16
CA ASN A 55 -8.59 34.08 -18.16
C ASN A 55 -9.02 34.56 -16.78
N VAL A 56 -8.56 35.73 -16.39
CA VAL A 56 -8.94 36.44 -15.18
C VAL A 56 -9.20 37.90 -15.50
N CYS A 57 -10.29 38.45 -15.02
CA CYS A 57 -10.57 39.88 -15.01
C CYS A 57 -11.06 40.31 -13.60
N ALA A 58 -11.32 41.61 -13.42
CA ALA A 58 -11.63 42.18 -12.10
C ALA A 58 -12.83 41.51 -11.39
N THR A 59 -13.79 40.99 -12.12
CA THR A 59 -15.07 40.48 -11.59
C THR A 59 -15.34 39.02 -11.91
N SER A 60 -14.50 38.36 -12.72
CA SER A 60 -14.73 36.97 -13.15
C SER A 60 -13.43 36.27 -13.58
N PHE A 61 -13.49 34.95 -13.65
CA PHE A 61 -12.43 34.13 -14.22
C PHE A 61 -13.01 32.90 -14.91
N THR A 62 -12.21 32.29 -15.79
CA THR A 62 -12.50 31.00 -16.40
C THR A 62 -11.39 30.01 -16.07
N TYR A 63 -11.77 28.76 -15.81
CA TYR A 63 -10.78 27.70 -15.58
C TYR A 63 -10.02 27.35 -16.85
N ALA A 64 -8.79 26.87 -16.68
CA ALA A 64 -8.06 26.19 -17.72
C ALA A 64 -8.81 24.92 -18.19
N ASP A 65 -8.52 24.47 -19.40
CA ASP A 65 -9.10 23.24 -19.92
C ASP A 65 -8.37 21.98 -19.41
N GLY A 66 -9.06 20.85 -19.51
CA GLY A 66 -8.46 19.56 -19.20
C GLY A 66 -8.07 19.37 -17.74
N PRO A 67 -6.95 18.69 -17.44
CA PRO A 67 -6.49 18.43 -16.09
C PRO A 67 -5.90 19.66 -15.38
N ASP A 68 -5.42 20.67 -16.13
CA ASP A 68 -4.70 21.83 -15.58
C ASP A 68 -5.56 22.62 -14.59
N LYS A 69 -6.88 22.65 -14.78
CA LYS A 69 -7.79 23.28 -13.83
C LYS A 69 -7.82 22.65 -12.43
N PHE A 70 -7.20 21.49 -12.24
CA PHE A 70 -7.08 20.80 -10.94
C PHE A 70 -5.68 20.91 -10.33
N GLU A 71 -4.72 21.49 -11.07
CA GLU A 71 -3.32 21.63 -10.69
C GLU A 71 -3.02 23.07 -10.23
N GLY A 72 -3.24 23.33 -8.94
CA GLY A 72 -3.06 24.68 -8.38
C GLY A 72 -1.66 24.95 -7.85
N GLY A 73 -1.03 26.02 -8.32
CA GLY A 73 0.32 26.45 -7.92
C GLY A 73 1.44 25.70 -8.60
N THR A 74 2.67 25.95 -8.16
CA THR A 74 3.85 25.25 -8.69
C THR A 74 3.82 23.77 -8.30
N PRO A 75 3.84 22.82 -9.25
CA PRO A 75 3.76 21.41 -8.95
C PRO A 75 5.03 20.90 -8.26
N ASN A 76 4.94 19.78 -7.57
CA ASN A 76 6.08 19.08 -6.98
C ASN A 76 6.94 18.43 -8.10
N LEU A 77 7.76 19.22 -8.78
CA LEU A 77 8.56 18.76 -9.92
C LEU A 77 9.49 17.59 -9.56
N ALA A 78 10.16 17.66 -8.41
CA ALA A 78 11.04 16.59 -7.96
C ALA A 78 10.26 15.28 -7.73
N GLY A 79 9.07 15.37 -7.12
CA GLY A 79 8.19 14.23 -6.94
C GLY A 79 7.68 13.64 -8.25
N ILE A 80 7.31 14.47 -9.22
CA ILE A 80 6.86 14.05 -10.56
C ILE A 80 7.97 13.29 -11.29
N ILE A 81 9.17 13.86 -11.34
CA ILE A 81 10.34 13.24 -12.01
C ILE A 81 10.70 11.92 -11.31
N GLY A 82 10.76 11.93 -9.97
CA GLY A 82 11.04 10.73 -9.18
C GLY A 82 10.02 9.61 -9.36
N LEU A 83 8.71 9.94 -9.40
CA LEU A 83 7.67 8.96 -9.69
C LEU A 83 7.78 8.43 -11.12
N GLY A 84 8.09 9.27 -12.09
CA GLY A 84 8.35 8.85 -13.47
C GLY A 84 9.52 7.85 -13.57
N ALA A 85 10.60 8.09 -12.83
CA ALA A 85 11.73 7.16 -12.76
C ALA A 85 11.33 5.82 -12.12
N ALA A 86 10.55 5.84 -11.03
CA ALA A 86 10.03 4.63 -10.39
C ALA A 86 9.14 3.80 -11.32
N LEU A 87 8.25 4.44 -12.07
CA LEU A 87 7.39 3.77 -13.05
C LEU A 87 8.21 3.11 -14.17
N LYS A 88 9.22 3.79 -14.70
CA LYS A 88 10.14 3.20 -15.70
C LYS A 88 10.89 2.00 -15.14
N TYR A 89 11.29 2.05 -13.87
CA TYR A 89 11.95 0.93 -13.20
C TYR A 89 11.02 -0.29 -13.08
N LEU A 90 9.76 -0.09 -12.65
CA LEU A 90 8.75 -1.15 -12.57
C LEU A 90 8.42 -1.75 -13.93
N ASP A 91 8.29 -0.93 -14.98
CA ASP A 91 8.08 -1.38 -16.35
C ASP A 91 9.26 -2.23 -16.85
N LYS A 92 10.51 -1.85 -16.51
CA LYS A 92 11.71 -2.61 -16.87
C LYS A 92 11.75 -3.99 -16.20
N ILE A 93 11.29 -4.11 -14.96
CA ILE A 93 11.15 -5.43 -14.29
C ILE A 93 10.06 -6.25 -14.97
N GLY A 94 8.95 -5.63 -15.32
CA GLY A 94 7.76 -6.23 -15.91
C GLY A 94 6.68 -6.54 -14.88
N TRP A 95 5.51 -6.00 -15.08
CA TRP A 95 4.37 -6.09 -14.16
C TRP A 95 3.90 -7.54 -13.91
N ASP A 96 3.90 -8.37 -14.93
CA ASP A 96 3.53 -9.78 -14.79
C ASP A 96 4.54 -10.57 -13.95
N LYS A 97 5.84 -10.26 -14.10
CA LYS A 97 6.89 -10.87 -13.29
C LYS A 97 6.75 -10.48 -11.81
N ILE A 98 6.46 -9.20 -11.53
CA ILE A 98 6.21 -8.71 -10.17
C ILE A 98 5.02 -9.46 -9.58
N HIS A 99 3.90 -9.48 -10.29
CA HIS A 99 2.69 -10.16 -9.83
C HIS A 99 2.89 -11.65 -9.57
N GLN A 100 3.56 -12.36 -10.50
CA GLN A 100 3.86 -13.78 -10.37
C GLN A 100 4.76 -14.05 -9.14
N HIS A 101 5.82 -13.25 -8.96
CA HIS A 101 6.70 -13.35 -7.81
C HIS A 101 5.94 -13.18 -6.48
N GLU A 102 5.09 -12.18 -6.38
CA GLU A 102 4.27 -11.93 -5.19
C GLU A 102 3.30 -13.08 -4.90
N LEU A 103 2.67 -13.66 -5.93
CA LEU A 103 1.79 -14.82 -5.78
C LEU A 103 2.56 -16.06 -5.31
N GLU A 104 3.77 -16.27 -5.80
CA GLU A 104 4.63 -17.38 -5.36
C GLU A 104 5.07 -17.22 -3.90
N LEU A 105 5.47 -16.00 -3.51
CA LEU A 105 5.79 -15.69 -2.12
C LEU A 105 4.57 -15.89 -1.22
N LYS A 106 3.39 -15.45 -1.65
CA LYS A 106 2.15 -15.63 -0.89
C LYS A 106 1.80 -17.11 -0.71
N LYS A 107 1.88 -17.93 -1.77
CA LYS A 107 1.65 -19.38 -1.69
C LYS A 107 2.65 -20.05 -0.74
N TYR A 108 3.91 -19.64 -0.82
CA TYR A 108 4.94 -20.15 0.07
C TYR A 108 4.66 -19.80 1.53
N ALA A 109 4.31 -18.54 1.80
CA ALA A 109 3.95 -18.08 3.14
C ALA A 109 2.71 -18.81 3.67
N ASP A 110 1.64 -18.96 2.87
CA ASP A 110 0.43 -19.67 3.26
C ASP A 110 0.74 -21.09 3.73
N LYS A 111 1.60 -21.81 2.99
CA LYS A 111 2.06 -23.16 3.38
C LYS A 111 2.80 -23.14 4.72
N LYS A 112 3.73 -22.20 4.90
CA LYS A 112 4.52 -22.07 6.13
C LYS A 112 3.68 -21.67 7.34
N PHE A 113 2.72 -20.78 7.17
CA PHE A 113 1.81 -20.36 8.23
C PHE A 113 0.86 -21.48 8.65
N ALA A 114 0.43 -22.34 7.73
CA ALA A 114 -0.40 -23.50 8.04
C ALA A 114 0.30 -24.54 8.96
N GLU A 115 1.64 -24.53 9.01
CA GLU A 115 2.44 -25.39 9.91
C GLU A 115 2.50 -24.86 11.36
N LEU A 116 2.06 -23.60 11.62
CA LEU A 116 2.14 -22.96 12.92
C LEU A 116 0.90 -23.28 13.76
N LYS A 117 1.08 -23.91 14.93
CA LYS A 117 -0.02 -24.36 15.79
C LYS A 117 -0.69 -23.24 16.60
N ASN A 118 0.05 -22.19 16.94
CA ASN A 118 -0.38 -21.09 17.82
C ASN A 118 -0.69 -19.79 17.05
N ILE A 119 -0.85 -19.85 15.73
CA ILE A 119 -1.17 -18.74 14.87
C ILE A 119 -2.68 -18.67 14.59
N GLU A 120 -3.20 -17.46 14.52
CA GLU A 120 -4.49 -17.13 13.93
C GLU A 120 -4.21 -16.43 12.61
N TYR A 121 -4.55 -17.08 11.50
CA TYR A 121 -4.23 -16.60 10.17
C TYR A 121 -5.50 -16.20 9.41
N TYR A 122 -5.66 -14.90 9.17
CA TYR A 122 -6.87 -14.29 8.60
C TYR A 122 -6.80 -14.05 7.09
N SER A 123 -5.62 -14.19 6.50
CA SER A 123 -5.46 -13.99 5.05
C SER A 123 -6.06 -15.13 4.25
N LYS A 124 -6.80 -14.78 3.18
CA LYS A 124 -7.26 -15.77 2.20
C LYS A 124 -6.08 -16.27 1.38
N PRO A 125 -5.97 -17.61 1.13
CA PRO A 125 -4.88 -18.16 0.34
C PRO A 125 -4.78 -17.56 -1.06
N GLY A 126 -3.56 -17.27 -1.50
CA GLY A 126 -3.18 -17.01 -2.87
C GLY A 126 -3.73 -15.76 -3.56
N LYS A 127 -4.46 -14.86 -2.88
CA LYS A 127 -5.09 -13.72 -3.58
C LYS A 127 -4.27 -12.42 -3.57
N PHE A 128 -3.68 -12.07 -2.44
CA PHE A 128 -2.96 -10.81 -2.27
C PHE A 128 -1.68 -11.05 -1.48
N PRO A 129 -0.58 -10.32 -1.75
CA PRO A 129 0.70 -10.48 -1.08
C PRO A 129 0.71 -9.87 0.33
N ILE A 130 -0.30 -10.19 1.11
CA ILE A 130 -0.51 -9.71 2.48
C ILE A 130 -0.70 -10.89 3.40
N LEU A 131 0.04 -10.91 4.50
CA LEU A 131 -0.09 -11.84 5.60
C LEU A 131 -0.73 -11.09 6.76
N PHE A 132 -1.92 -11.54 7.18
CA PHE A 132 -2.69 -10.93 8.25
C PHE A 132 -2.93 -11.99 9.32
N PHE A 133 -2.37 -11.79 10.52
CA PHE A 133 -2.28 -12.84 11.52
C PHE A 133 -2.10 -12.30 12.94
N ASN A 134 -2.37 -13.16 13.94
CA ASN A 134 -1.98 -12.97 15.34
C ASN A 134 -1.37 -14.25 15.92
N LEU A 135 -0.70 -14.14 17.06
CA LEU A 135 -0.48 -15.26 17.97
C LEU A 135 -1.66 -15.34 18.94
N LYS A 136 -2.15 -16.55 19.23
CA LYS A 136 -3.35 -16.78 20.09
C LYS A 136 -3.25 -16.17 21.48
N THR A 137 -2.05 -15.95 21.99
CA THR A 137 -1.77 -15.51 23.36
C THR A 137 -1.20 -14.10 23.45
N LEU A 138 -1.17 -13.36 22.36
CA LEU A 138 -0.51 -12.06 22.32
C LEU A 138 -1.33 -11.06 21.48
N ASN A 139 -1.52 -9.85 21.99
CA ASN A 139 -2.17 -8.81 21.22
C ASN A 139 -1.29 -8.33 20.03
N ALA A 140 -1.92 -7.70 19.05
CA ALA A 140 -1.25 -7.33 17.80
C ALA A 140 -0.11 -6.30 18.00
N GLN A 141 -0.21 -5.40 18.99
CA GLN A 141 0.80 -4.39 19.26
C GLN A 141 2.06 -5.03 19.83
N ASP A 142 1.91 -5.89 20.84
CA ASP A 142 3.03 -6.58 21.48
C ASP A 142 3.71 -7.55 20.50
N LEU A 143 2.91 -8.24 19.66
CA LEU A 143 3.47 -9.06 18.59
C LEU A 143 4.29 -8.24 17.59
N ALA A 144 3.81 -7.06 17.22
CA ALA A 144 4.56 -6.17 16.32
C ALA A 144 5.84 -5.65 16.98
N ALA A 145 5.82 -5.31 18.28
CA ALA A 145 7.01 -4.92 19.02
C ALA A 145 8.04 -6.05 19.09
N TYR A 146 7.61 -7.27 19.44
CA TYR A 146 8.47 -8.45 19.40
C TYR A 146 9.12 -8.65 18.02
N LEU A 147 8.32 -8.58 16.95
CA LEU A 147 8.82 -8.76 15.59
C LEU A 147 9.77 -7.64 15.18
N ALA A 148 9.53 -6.39 15.60
CA ALA A 148 10.44 -5.27 15.37
C ALA A 148 11.81 -5.52 16.01
N ASN A 149 11.86 -6.04 17.24
CA ASN A 149 13.09 -6.44 17.94
C ASN A 149 13.84 -7.57 17.22
N LYS A 150 13.15 -8.36 16.38
CA LYS A 150 13.76 -9.38 15.52
C LYS A 150 14.09 -8.86 14.10
N GLY A 151 13.93 -7.56 13.86
CA GLY A 151 14.26 -6.91 12.59
C GLY A 151 13.13 -6.96 11.53
N PHE A 152 11.89 -7.26 11.93
CA PHE A 152 10.74 -7.27 11.02
C PHE A 152 9.92 -6.00 11.18
N ILE A 153 9.73 -5.27 10.08
CA ILE A 153 8.87 -4.09 10.04
C ILE A 153 7.48 -4.54 9.57
N VAL A 154 6.55 -4.61 10.52
CA VAL A 154 5.15 -4.98 10.30
C VAL A 154 4.22 -3.89 10.81
N ARG A 155 2.94 -3.97 10.50
CA ARG A 155 1.94 -3.05 11.03
C ARG A 155 0.94 -3.81 11.89
N SER A 156 0.59 -3.25 13.06
CA SER A 156 -0.42 -3.79 13.96
C SER A 156 -1.71 -2.98 13.95
N GLY A 157 -2.77 -3.57 14.49
CA GLY A 157 -4.09 -2.96 14.67
C GLY A 157 -5.00 -3.08 13.46
N VAL A 158 -6.00 -2.19 13.36
CA VAL A 158 -6.99 -2.16 12.26
C VAL A 158 -6.43 -1.59 10.95
N SER A 159 -5.16 -1.17 10.97
CA SER A 159 -4.52 -0.49 9.81
C SER A 159 -5.34 0.73 9.34
N CYS A 160 -5.44 0.95 8.03
CA CYS A 160 -6.27 2.01 7.45
C CYS A 160 -7.69 1.52 7.09
N VAL A 161 -8.06 0.32 7.49
CA VAL A 161 -9.34 -0.34 7.16
C VAL A 161 -10.17 -0.45 8.43
N LYS A 162 -10.91 0.62 8.76
CA LYS A 162 -11.73 0.69 9.98
C LYS A 162 -12.80 -0.42 10.07
N MET A 163 -13.21 -0.97 8.93
CA MET A 163 -14.15 -2.10 8.87
C MET A 163 -13.49 -3.47 9.03
N SER A 164 -12.15 -3.55 9.16
CA SER A 164 -11.48 -4.84 9.31
C SER A 164 -11.96 -5.66 10.52
N PRO A 165 -12.24 -5.09 11.70
CA PRO A 165 -12.78 -5.84 12.81
C PRO A 165 -14.13 -6.53 12.50
N VAL A 166 -14.98 -5.87 11.72
CA VAL A 166 -16.28 -6.43 11.29
C VAL A 166 -16.11 -7.61 10.34
N ILE A 167 -15.05 -7.59 9.50
CA ILE A 167 -14.80 -8.62 8.48
C ILE A 167 -14.01 -9.80 9.08
N THR A 168 -13.08 -9.52 9.99
CA THR A 168 -12.17 -10.53 10.56
C THR A 168 -12.57 -10.99 11.95
N GLU A 169 -13.58 -10.34 12.55
CA GLU A 169 -14.06 -10.60 13.91
C GLU A 169 -12.99 -10.43 15.01
N VAL A 170 -11.91 -9.67 14.68
CA VAL A 170 -10.83 -9.35 15.62
C VAL A 170 -10.56 -7.86 15.68
N GLU A 171 -10.31 -7.33 16.88
CA GLU A 171 -10.07 -5.90 17.13
C GLU A 171 -8.82 -5.36 16.43
N GLY A 172 -7.87 -6.23 16.12
CA GLY A 172 -6.66 -5.87 15.39
C GLY A 172 -5.77 -7.08 15.15
N ALA A 173 -4.97 -6.99 14.12
CA ALA A 173 -3.99 -8.03 13.77
C ALA A 173 -2.69 -7.45 13.24
N VAL A 174 -1.65 -8.26 13.22
CA VAL A 174 -0.38 -7.93 12.56
C VAL A 174 -0.53 -8.15 11.07
N ARG A 175 -0.05 -7.16 10.29
CA ARG A 175 0.02 -7.22 8.84
C ARG A 175 1.46 -7.15 8.36
N ALA A 176 1.92 -8.20 7.72
CA ALA A 176 3.13 -8.20 6.92
C ALA A 176 2.75 -8.11 5.42
N SER A 177 3.32 -7.14 4.72
CA SER A 177 3.08 -6.94 3.30
C SER A 177 4.31 -7.39 2.52
N LEU A 178 4.12 -8.27 1.55
CA LEU A 178 5.16 -8.75 0.65
C LEU A 178 5.17 -7.90 -0.62
N TYR A 179 6.34 -7.66 -1.17
CA TYR A 179 6.52 -6.94 -2.41
C TYR A 179 7.70 -7.51 -3.22
N LEU A 180 7.99 -6.93 -4.35
CA LEU A 180 8.98 -7.41 -5.33
C LEU A 180 10.40 -7.65 -4.77
N TYR A 181 10.76 -7.01 -3.66
CA TYR A 181 12.08 -7.14 -3.02
C TYR A 181 12.13 -8.19 -1.91
N ASN A 182 11.00 -8.78 -1.52
CA ASN A 182 10.97 -9.84 -0.52
C ASN A 182 11.36 -11.20 -1.12
N THR A 183 11.84 -12.09 -0.26
CA THR A 183 12.31 -13.41 -0.62
C THR A 183 11.67 -14.50 0.25
N ARG A 184 11.77 -15.78 -0.17
CA ARG A 184 11.37 -16.92 0.68
C ARG A 184 12.13 -16.94 2.01
N LYS A 185 13.39 -16.51 2.00
CA LYS A 185 14.22 -16.43 3.21
C LYS A 185 13.65 -15.44 4.26
N ASP A 186 13.02 -14.35 3.81
CA ASP A 186 12.37 -13.41 4.72
C ASP A 186 11.16 -14.06 5.39
N ILE A 187 10.39 -14.85 4.64
CA ILE A 187 9.25 -15.61 5.15
C ILE A 187 9.73 -16.68 6.14
N ASP A 188 10.79 -17.44 5.82
CA ASP A 188 11.34 -18.46 6.72
C ASP A 188 11.80 -17.83 8.05
N LYS A 189 12.52 -16.70 7.99
CA LYS A 189 12.94 -15.98 9.20
C LYS A 189 11.75 -15.49 10.02
N LEU A 190 10.68 -14.99 9.38
CA LEU A 190 9.46 -14.55 10.07
C LEU A 190 8.80 -15.73 10.77
N VAL A 191 8.64 -16.86 10.09
CA VAL A 191 8.05 -18.09 10.64
C VAL A 191 8.90 -18.62 11.81
N ASP A 192 10.22 -18.61 11.68
CA ASP A 192 11.13 -19.00 12.75
C ASP A 192 11.03 -18.08 13.97
N ALA A 193 10.89 -16.77 13.77
CA ALA A 193 10.66 -15.84 14.88
C ALA A 193 9.33 -16.15 15.59
N LEU A 194 8.26 -16.41 14.85
CA LEU A 194 6.95 -16.79 15.40
C LEU A 194 7.00 -18.12 16.17
N LYS A 195 7.74 -19.12 15.68
CA LYS A 195 7.97 -20.40 16.37
C LYS A 195 8.75 -20.25 17.67
N LYS A 196 9.71 -19.35 17.70
CA LYS A 196 10.60 -19.10 18.86
C LYS A 196 10.03 -18.14 19.88
N TYR A 197 8.85 -17.57 19.66
CA TYR A 197 8.22 -16.67 20.61
C TYR A 197 8.00 -17.39 21.96
N LYS A 198 8.42 -16.72 23.04
CA LYS A 198 8.15 -17.10 24.42
C LYS A 198 7.44 -15.94 25.10
N LYS A 199 6.46 -16.24 25.97
CA LYS A 199 5.74 -15.20 26.73
C LYS A 199 6.71 -14.31 27.49
N GLY A 200 6.58 -12.98 27.32
CA GLY A 200 7.47 -11.98 27.91
C GLY A 200 8.57 -11.48 26.97
N ALA A 201 8.83 -12.15 25.83
CA ALA A 201 9.87 -11.75 24.90
C ALA A 201 9.56 -10.45 24.13
N GLU A 202 8.31 -9.97 24.20
CA GLU A 202 7.88 -8.66 23.71
C GLU A 202 8.48 -7.50 24.51
N LEU A 203 8.91 -7.74 25.75
CA LEU A 203 9.47 -6.76 26.67
C LEU A 203 11.00 -6.69 26.63
N ASP A 204 11.68 -7.59 25.92
CA ASP A 204 13.13 -7.77 25.94
C ASP A 204 13.97 -6.53 25.57
N HIS A 205 13.36 -5.45 25.05
CA HIS A 205 14.06 -4.23 24.66
C HIS A 205 13.24 -2.95 24.89
N VAL A 206 12.25 -3.00 25.77
CA VAL A 206 11.57 -1.78 26.21
C VAL A 206 12.51 -1.08 27.20
N VAL A 207 13.30 -0.13 26.70
CA VAL A 207 14.03 0.82 27.56
C VAL A 207 13.02 1.86 28.02
N PHE A 208 12.70 1.86 29.31
CA PHE A 208 11.92 2.90 29.96
C PHE A 208 12.76 4.15 30.19
#